data_f9ebdbf17b99767e0a0e2f8382bb98fb
#
_entry.id   f9ebdbf17b99767e0a0e2f8382bb98fb
#
_cell.length_a   1.000
_cell.length_b   1.000
_cell.length_c   1.000
_cell.angle_alpha   90.00
_cell.angle_beta   90.00
_cell.angle_gamma   90.00
#
_symmetry.space_group_name_H-M   'P 1'
#
loop_
_entity.id
_entity.type
_entity.pdbx_description
1 polymer ?
#
loop_
_entity_poly.entity_id
_entity_poly.type
_entity_poly.pdbx_seq_one_letter_code
_entity_poly.pdbx_strand_id
1 'polypeptide(L)'
;MANVKELTKQNFDKEVLNAEGGSVLVDFWAPWCGPCRMQGPVVEKLAEGCYSVAKVNIDEQPELAEQYRVMSIPTLIVFKNGKVEDQ
;
A
#
# COMPACT_ATOMS: atom_id res chain seq x y z
N MET A 1 -2.21 -0.18 -17.62
CA MET A 1 -1.77 0.23 -16.28
C MET A 1 -2.66 -0.38 -15.22
N ALA A 2 -2.07 -0.93 -14.23
CA ALA A 2 -2.83 -1.52 -13.16
C ALA A 2 -3.50 -0.43 -12.31
N ASN A 3 -4.54 -0.83 -11.59
CA ASN A 3 -5.29 0.09 -10.74
C ASN A 3 -4.66 0.18 -9.35
N VAL A 4 -3.37 0.52 -9.32
CA VAL A 4 -2.66 0.71 -8.06
C VAL A 4 -2.67 2.19 -7.74
N LYS A 5 -3.36 2.54 -6.66
CA LYS A 5 -3.49 3.94 -6.26
C LYS A 5 -2.27 4.39 -5.47
N GLU A 6 -1.85 5.62 -5.72
CA GLU A 6 -0.79 6.24 -4.96
C GLU A 6 -1.42 6.89 -3.73
N LEU A 7 -1.03 6.47 -2.54
CA LEU A 7 -1.61 6.98 -1.31
C LEU A 7 -0.81 8.13 -0.74
N THR A 8 -1.51 9.10 -0.18
CA THR A 8 -0.93 10.24 0.51
C THR A 8 -1.63 10.40 1.85
N LYS A 9 -1.12 11.29 2.69
CA LYS A 9 -1.79 11.63 3.94
C LYS A 9 -3.21 12.10 3.71
N GLN A 10 -3.43 12.80 2.58
CA GLN A 10 -4.74 13.39 2.30
C GLN A 10 -5.77 12.36 1.88
N ASN A 11 -5.36 11.27 1.23
CA ASN A 11 -6.34 10.31 0.73
C ASN A 11 -6.34 8.96 1.43
N PHE A 12 -5.41 8.74 2.37
CA PHE A 12 -5.27 7.43 3.00
C PHE A 12 -6.55 6.99 3.71
N ASP A 13 -7.14 7.89 4.50
CA ASP A 13 -8.37 7.54 5.22
C ASP A 13 -9.48 7.16 4.27
N LYS A 14 -9.66 7.94 3.23
CA LYS A 14 -10.73 7.70 2.26
C LYS A 14 -10.51 6.40 1.50
N GLU A 15 -9.28 6.18 1.04
CA GLU A 15 -9.01 5.05 0.15
C GLU A 15 -8.78 3.73 0.90
N VAL A 16 -8.36 3.79 2.14
CA VAL A 16 -8.01 2.59 2.89
C VAL A 16 -8.91 2.38 4.10
N LEU A 17 -8.97 3.38 5.00
CA LEU A 17 -9.69 3.19 6.26
C LEU A 17 -11.20 3.18 6.07
N ASN A 18 -11.70 3.95 5.13
CA ASN A 18 -13.13 4.04 4.84
C ASN A 18 -13.49 3.37 3.52
N ALA A 19 -12.63 2.50 3.02
CA ALA A 19 -12.87 1.81 1.77
C ALA A 19 -14.03 0.85 1.93
N GLU A 20 -14.94 0.88 0.97
CA GLU A 20 -16.04 -0.08 0.93
C GLU A 20 -15.61 -1.33 0.19
N GLY A 21 -16.18 -2.44 0.57
CA GLY A 21 -16.03 -3.65 -0.19
C GLY A 21 -14.88 -4.54 0.18
N GLY A 22 -14.30 -4.36 1.36
CA GLY A 22 -13.42 -5.39 1.87
C GLY A 22 -11.98 -4.97 2.07
N SER A 23 -11.06 -5.78 1.56
CA SER A 23 -9.65 -5.64 1.88
C SER A 23 -8.91 -4.76 0.90
N VAL A 24 -7.93 -4.02 1.41
CA VAL A 24 -7.02 -3.24 0.59
C VAL A 24 -5.59 -3.67 0.94
N LEU A 25 -4.84 -4.04 -0.09
CA LEU A 25 -3.43 -4.38 0.08
C LEU A 25 -2.62 -3.12 -0.15
N VAL A 26 -1.82 -2.73 0.84
CA VAL A 26 -1.01 -1.52 0.77
C VAL A 26 0.46 -1.89 0.73
N ASP A 27 1.17 -1.42 -0.30
CA ASP A 27 2.59 -1.67 -0.52
C ASP A 27 3.38 -0.43 -0.11
N PHE A 28 4.18 -0.56 0.94
CA PHE A 28 5.08 0.52 1.38
C PHE A 28 6.41 0.32 0.66
N TRP A 29 6.84 1.32 -0.09
CA TRP A 29 7.98 1.21 -0.99
C TRP A 29 8.76 2.50 -1.08
N ALA A 30 9.90 2.48 -1.75
CA ALA A 30 10.67 3.68 -2.06
C ALA A 30 11.36 3.50 -3.41
N PRO A 31 11.57 4.59 -4.16
CA PRO A 31 12.20 4.50 -5.48
C PRO A 31 13.61 3.92 -5.47
N TRP A 32 14.35 4.14 -4.37
CA TRP A 32 15.73 3.66 -4.25
C TRP A 32 15.82 2.20 -3.81
N CYS A 33 14.71 1.60 -3.52
CA CYS A 33 14.66 0.24 -2.96
C CYS A 33 14.64 -0.79 -4.10
N GLY A 34 15.74 -1.52 -4.28
CA GLY A 34 15.83 -2.54 -5.32
C GLY A 34 14.75 -3.61 -5.21
N PRO A 35 14.61 -4.27 -4.02
CA PRO A 35 13.57 -5.28 -3.86
C PRO A 35 12.16 -4.75 -4.11
N CYS A 36 11.89 -3.49 -3.75
CA CYS A 36 10.59 -2.88 -4.02
C CYS A 36 10.31 -2.82 -5.51
N ARG A 37 11.33 -2.48 -6.29
CA ARG A 37 11.18 -2.37 -7.74
C ARG A 37 10.91 -3.72 -8.37
N MET A 38 11.50 -4.77 -7.82
CA MET A 38 11.24 -6.12 -8.31
C MET A 38 9.83 -6.59 -7.95
N GLN A 39 9.29 -6.08 -6.84
CA GLN A 39 7.95 -6.45 -6.40
C GLN A 39 6.86 -5.68 -7.13
N GLY A 40 7.19 -4.54 -7.72
CA GLY A 40 6.21 -3.71 -8.41
C GLY A 40 5.35 -4.46 -9.41
N PRO A 41 5.95 -5.23 -10.33
CA PRO A 41 5.15 -5.99 -11.31
C PRO A 41 4.20 -6.98 -10.66
N VAL A 42 4.60 -7.59 -9.54
CA VAL A 42 3.75 -8.54 -8.81
C VAL A 42 2.55 -7.80 -8.23
N VAL A 43 2.79 -6.65 -7.63
CA VAL A 43 1.72 -5.84 -7.04
C VAL A 43 0.75 -5.38 -8.12
N GLU A 44 1.28 -4.96 -9.26
CA GLU A 44 0.43 -4.53 -10.38
C GLU A 44 -0.43 -5.68 -10.90
N LYS A 45 0.14 -6.87 -10.93
CA LYS A 45 -0.61 -8.03 -11.40
C LYS A 45 -1.75 -8.38 -10.44
N LEU A 46 -1.52 -8.23 -9.14
CA LEU A 46 -2.57 -8.42 -8.17
C LEU A 46 -3.70 -7.40 -8.36
N ALA A 47 -3.34 -6.17 -8.70
CA ALA A 47 -4.33 -5.12 -8.92
C ALA A 47 -5.18 -5.38 -10.17
N GLU A 48 -4.64 -6.11 -11.14
CA GLU A 48 -5.39 -6.47 -12.33
C GLU A 48 -6.43 -7.55 -12.06
N GLY A 49 -6.28 -8.25 -10.94
CA GLY A 49 -7.21 -9.30 -10.56
C GLY A 49 -8.36 -8.74 -9.74
N CYS A 50 -8.65 -9.41 -8.63
CA CYS A 50 -9.79 -9.06 -7.78
C CYS A 50 -9.42 -8.23 -6.57
N TYR A 51 -8.16 -7.82 -6.45
CA TYR A 51 -7.68 -7.15 -5.25
C TYR A 51 -7.64 -5.64 -5.42
N SER A 52 -8.03 -4.95 -4.36
CA SER A 52 -7.80 -3.51 -4.28
C SER A 52 -6.38 -3.31 -3.76
N VAL A 53 -5.53 -2.68 -4.58
CA VAL A 53 -4.13 -2.51 -4.25
C VAL A 53 -3.78 -1.03 -4.31
N ALA A 54 -3.01 -0.59 -3.33
CA ALA A 54 -2.53 0.79 -3.28
C ALA A 54 -1.09 0.77 -2.78
N LYS A 55 -0.38 1.87 -2.96
CA LYS A 55 1.01 1.94 -2.53
C LYS A 55 1.33 3.27 -1.87
N VAL A 56 2.29 3.23 -0.95
CA VAL A 56 2.76 4.39 -0.21
C VAL A 56 4.24 4.54 -0.47
N ASN A 57 4.64 5.69 -1.00
CA ASN A 57 6.05 6.03 -1.15
C ASN A 57 6.52 6.62 0.19
N ILE A 58 7.37 5.88 0.90
CA ILE A 58 7.76 6.30 2.25
C ILE A 58 8.62 7.55 2.29
N ASP A 59 9.27 7.90 1.17
CA ASP A 59 10.02 9.13 1.10
C ASP A 59 9.09 10.34 1.09
N GLU A 60 7.95 10.22 0.43
CA GLU A 60 6.98 11.29 0.34
C GLU A 60 6.00 11.29 1.51
N GLN A 61 5.76 10.11 2.09
CA GLN A 61 4.79 9.94 3.16
C GLN A 61 5.42 9.27 4.37
N PRO A 62 6.45 9.88 4.98
CA PRO A 62 7.12 9.24 6.11
C PRO A 62 6.23 9.05 7.32
N GLU A 63 5.23 9.90 7.48
CA GLU A 63 4.32 9.79 8.62
C GLU A 63 3.45 8.55 8.55
N LEU A 64 3.05 8.16 7.32
CA LEU A 64 2.27 6.94 7.17
C LEU A 64 3.11 5.71 7.50
N ALA A 65 4.36 5.71 7.07
CA ALA A 65 5.27 4.61 7.39
C ALA A 65 5.46 4.50 8.89
N GLU A 66 5.64 5.64 9.56
CA GLU A 66 5.83 5.65 11.00
C GLU A 66 4.58 5.19 11.74
N GLN A 67 3.42 5.65 11.28
CA GLN A 67 2.14 5.30 11.91
C GLN A 67 1.92 3.80 11.93
N TYR A 68 2.32 3.11 10.87
CA TYR A 68 2.12 1.66 10.77
C TYR A 68 3.40 0.88 11.05
N ARG A 69 4.39 1.53 11.62
CA ARG A 69 5.64 0.92 12.08
C ARG A 69 6.34 0.15 10.99
N VAL A 70 6.39 0.75 9.81
CA VAL A 70 7.11 0.15 8.69
C VAL A 70 8.59 0.46 8.88
N MET A 71 9.36 -0.55 9.24
CA MET A 71 10.77 -0.40 9.56
C MET A 71 11.68 -0.88 8.46
N SER A 72 11.15 -1.63 7.52
CA SER A 72 11.90 -2.08 6.36
C SER A 72 10.96 -2.13 5.18
N ILE A 73 11.51 -2.07 3.98
CA ILE A 73 10.73 -2.11 2.76
C ILE A 73 11.34 -3.13 1.80
N PRO A 74 10.52 -3.77 0.98
CA PRO A 74 9.08 -3.57 0.85
C PRO A 74 8.31 -4.16 2.03
N THR A 75 7.20 -3.53 2.40
CA THR A 75 6.30 -4.08 3.41
C THR A 75 4.89 -4.03 2.85
N LEU A 76 4.20 -5.17 2.91
CA LEU A 76 2.83 -5.27 2.46
C LEU A 76 1.92 -5.44 3.67
N ILE A 77 0.89 -4.61 3.74
CA ILE A 77 -0.07 -4.68 4.84
C ILE A 77 -1.46 -4.80 4.23
N VAL A 78 -2.24 -5.76 4.74
CA VAL A 78 -3.62 -5.92 4.33
C VAL A 78 -4.51 -5.21 5.35
N PHE A 79 -5.33 -4.29 4.85
CA PHE A 79 -6.31 -3.60 5.67
C PHE A 79 -7.69 -4.13 5.33
N LYS A 80 -8.47 -4.43 6.35
CA LYS A 80 -9.84 -4.87 6.15
C LYS A 80 -10.74 -4.10 7.11
N ASN A 81 -11.74 -3.44 6.55
CA ASN A 81 -12.68 -2.62 7.33
C ASN A 81 -11.94 -1.59 8.19
N GLY A 82 -10.88 -1.01 7.61
CA GLY A 82 -10.12 0.03 8.27
C GLY A 82 -9.12 -0.44 9.31
N LYS A 83 -8.88 -1.75 9.39
CA LYS A 83 -7.97 -2.31 10.38
C LYS A 83 -6.92 -3.15 9.71
N VAL A 84 -5.72 -3.17 10.30
CA VAL A 84 -4.64 -4.04 9.84
C VAL A 84 -5.06 -5.49 10.10
N GLU A 85 -5.13 -6.27 9.05
CA GLU A 85 -5.49 -7.67 9.16
C GLU A 85 -4.26 -8.57 9.12
N ASP A 86 -3.27 -8.19 8.30
CA ASP A 86 -2.10 -9.01 8.10
C ASP A 86 -0.94 -8.15 7.65
N GLN A 87 0.26 -8.61 7.92
CA GLN A 87 1.49 -7.94 7.48
C GLN A 87 2.43 -8.92 6.80
#